data_ecee6d85b217b3d9cbcd8be5ed64804d
#
_entry.id   ecee6d85b217b3d9cbcd8be5ed64804d
#
_cell.length_a   1.000
_cell.length_b   1.000
_cell.length_c   1.000
_cell.angle_alpha   90.00
_cell.angle_beta   90.00
_cell.angle_gamma   90.00
#
_symmetry.space_group_name_H-M   'P 1'
#
loop_
_entity.id
_entity.type
_entity.pdbx_description
1 polymer ?
#
loop_
_entity_poly.entity_id
_entity_poly.type
_entity_poly.pdbx_seq_one_letter_code
_entity_poly.pdbx_strand_id
1 'polypeptide(L)'
;MCYLGIALITYNIEMNIESPAWYCARTKPKHEHIATANLRKNLNLEVFHPRLRIERATRRGVVRISEPLFPCYIFFRCLIEEKLNEIKRTSGVSTVVHFAHRIPKIADSVIEELKECFEGGETMTVEDRLSPGDEVVVAEGAFSGMRAFVLRVMPARRRVQVLLDVLGRPTPAEVDENSVIIEGNDVANLVPMLAAPSLQNAVAGVG
;
A
#
# COMPACT_ATOMS: atom_id res chain seq x y z
N MET A 1 -73.94 3.02 -18.82
CA MET A 1 -72.76 2.21 -19.14
C MET A 1 -71.55 2.89 -18.54
N CYS A 2 -71.16 2.41 -17.36
CA CYS A 2 -70.03 2.94 -16.61
C CYS A 2 -68.77 2.18 -16.99
N TYR A 3 -67.72 2.89 -17.41
CA TYR A 3 -66.38 2.34 -17.44
C TYR A 3 -65.55 3.04 -16.37
N LEU A 4 -65.30 2.31 -15.27
CA LEU A 4 -64.32 2.64 -14.26
C LEU A 4 -62.95 2.53 -14.86
N GLY A 5 -62.22 3.64 -14.99
CA GLY A 5 -60.82 3.67 -15.25
C GLY A 5 -60.08 3.41 -13.94
N ILE A 6 -59.54 2.20 -13.78
CA ILE A 6 -58.60 1.87 -12.72
C ILE A 6 -57.26 2.50 -13.10
N ALA A 7 -56.96 3.63 -12.47
CA ALA A 7 -55.60 4.20 -12.49
C ALA A 7 -54.68 3.24 -11.75
N LEU A 8 -53.94 2.45 -12.50
CA LEU A 8 -52.75 1.73 -12.00
C LEU A 8 -51.72 2.79 -11.60
N ILE A 9 -51.67 3.07 -10.33
CA ILE A 9 -50.56 3.75 -9.69
C ILE A 9 -49.39 2.75 -9.74
N THR A 10 -48.60 2.80 -10.81
CA THR A 10 -47.30 2.17 -10.84
C THR A 10 -46.44 2.87 -9.80
N TYR A 11 -46.34 2.32 -8.63
CA TYR A 11 -45.32 2.64 -7.68
C TYR A 11 -44.00 2.19 -8.31
N ASN A 12 -43.26 3.13 -8.89
CA ASN A 12 -41.85 2.94 -9.21
C ASN A 12 -41.11 2.78 -7.88
N ILE A 13 -41.07 1.56 -7.39
CA ILE A 13 -40.07 1.15 -6.44
C ILE A 13 -38.80 1.12 -7.28
N GLU A 14 -38.07 2.22 -7.34
CA GLU A 14 -36.66 2.19 -7.66
C GLU A 14 -36.02 1.30 -6.58
N MET A 15 -35.92 0.02 -6.89
CA MET A 15 -35.04 -0.86 -6.14
C MET A 15 -33.66 -0.25 -6.32
N ASN A 16 -33.23 0.46 -5.30
CA ASN A 16 -31.85 0.93 -5.19
C ASN A 16 -30.99 -0.33 -5.06
N ILE A 17 -30.67 -0.94 -6.20
CA ILE A 17 -29.79 -2.10 -6.25
C ILE A 17 -28.43 -1.54 -5.85
N GLU A 18 -28.14 -1.62 -4.56
CA GLU A 18 -26.79 -1.28 -4.10
C GLU A 18 -25.80 -2.18 -4.84
N SER A 19 -24.93 -1.56 -5.59
CA SER A 19 -23.85 -2.26 -6.27
C SER A 19 -22.71 -2.57 -5.29
N PRO A 20 -22.02 -3.70 -5.46
CA PRO A 20 -20.84 -3.99 -4.67
C PRO A 20 -19.83 -2.85 -4.76
N ALA A 21 -19.33 -2.38 -3.62
CA ALA A 21 -18.36 -1.30 -3.53
C ALA A 21 -17.11 -1.76 -2.77
N TRP A 22 -16.01 -1.04 -2.94
CA TRP A 22 -14.78 -1.28 -2.22
C TRP A 22 -14.80 -0.69 -0.82
N TYR A 23 -14.27 -1.44 0.12
CA TYR A 23 -14.13 -1.10 1.53
C TYR A 23 -12.76 -1.50 2.04
N CYS A 24 -12.38 -0.96 3.20
CA CYS A 24 -11.13 -1.28 3.86
C CYS A 24 -11.39 -2.06 5.16
N ALA A 25 -10.63 -3.12 5.38
CA ALA A 25 -10.59 -3.82 6.66
C ALA A 25 -9.21 -3.66 7.31
N ARG A 26 -9.23 -3.45 8.63
CA ARG A 26 -8.04 -3.57 9.46
C ARG A 26 -7.87 -5.03 9.87
N THR A 27 -6.68 -5.56 9.69
CA THR A 27 -6.30 -6.92 10.09
C THR A 27 -5.56 -6.92 11.43
N LYS A 28 -5.40 -8.09 12.00
CA LYS A 28 -4.42 -8.29 13.06
C LYS A 28 -3.01 -8.14 12.47
N PRO A 29 -2.03 -7.63 13.25
CA PRO A 29 -0.66 -7.47 12.76
C PRO A 29 -0.10 -8.76 12.17
N LYS A 30 0.47 -8.69 10.98
CA LYS A 30 1.03 -9.83 10.22
C LYS A 30 0.03 -10.93 9.83
N HIS A 31 -1.28 -10.66 9.91
CA HIS A 31 -2.34 -11.59 9.51
C HIS A 31 -3.06 -11.16 8.22
N GLU A 32 -2.52 -10.20 7.48
CA GLU A 32 -3.11 -9.70 6.24
C GLU A 32 -3.34 -10.83 5.23
N HIS A 33 -2.36 -11.70 5.06
CA HIS A 33 -2.44 -12.85 4.17
C HIS A 33 -3.50 -13.88 4.61
N ILE A 34 -3.68 -14.06 5.93
CA ILE A 34 -4.70 -14.95 6.49
C ILE A 34 -6.09 -14.37 6.24
N ALA A 35 -6.27 -13.06 6.54
CA ALA A 35 -7.54 -12.38 6.31
C ALA A 35 -7.92 -12.40 4.82
N THR A 36 -6.96 -12.08 3.93
CA THR A 36 -7.15 -12.13 2.48
C THR A 36 -7.59 -13.52 2.01
N ALA A 37 -6.88 -14.56 2.43
CA ALA A 37 -7.22 -15.94 2.05
C ALA A 37 -8.61 -16.35 2.54
N ASN A 38 -8.97 -16.00 3.78
CA ASN A 38 -10.27 -16.34 4.35
C ASN A 38 -11.43 -15.56 3.68
N LEU A 39 -11.26 -14.27 3.41
CA LEU A 39 -12.29 -13.48 2.73
C LEU A 39 -12.53 -14.00 1.31
N ARG A 40 -11.47 -14.36 0.58
CA ARG A 40 -11.59 -14.95 -0.76
C ARG A 40 -12.23 -16.34 -0.73
N LYS A 41 -11.71 -17.23 0.13
CA LYS A 41 -12.12 -18.64 0.13
C LYS A 41 -13.49 -18.87 0.76
N ASN A 42 -13.77 -18.22 1.91
CA ASN A 42 -14.97 -18.52 2.69
C ASN A 42 -16.14 -17.63 2.30
N LEU A 43 -15.89 -16.38 1.89
CA LEU A 43 -16.93 -15.42 1.56
C LEU A 43 -17.00 -15.10 0.06
N ASN A 44 -16.10 -15.67 -0.75
CA ASN A 44 -16.00 -15.46 -2.19
C ASN A 44 -15.95 -13.96 -2.57
N LEU A 45 -15.22 -13.17 -1.78
CA LEU A 45 -15.06 -11.74 -2.02
C LEU A 45 -13.86 -11.45 -2.89
N GLU A 46 -13.97 -10.41 -3.72
CA GLU A 46 -12.83 -9.80 -4.36
C GLU A 46 -12.04 -9.05 -3.29
N VAL A 47 -10.75 -9.39 -3.15
CA VAL A 47 -9.86 -8.77 -2.15
C VAL A 47 -8.60 -8.30 -2.86
N PHE A 48 -8.14 -7.11 -2.53
CA PHE A 48 -6.91 -6.53 -3.01
C PHE A 48 -5.99 -6.24 -1.83
N HIS A 49 -4.82 -6.86 -1.84
CA HIS A 49 -3.79 -6.73 -0.81
C HIS A 49 -2.44 -6.44 -1.47
N PRO A 50 -2.15 -5.17 -1.79
CA PRO A 50 -0.92 -4.79 -2.46
C PRO A 50 0.30 -5.02 -1.58
N ARG A 51 1.34 -5.63 -2.16
CA ARG A 51 2.59 -5.96 -1.49
C ARG A 51 3.79 -5.52 -2.30
N LEU A 52 4.81 -5.04 -1.62
CA LEU A 52 6.11 -4.75 -2.18
C LEU A 52 7.03 -5.95 -2.01
N ARG A 53 7.70 -6.36 -3.07
CA ARG A 53 8.78 -7.33 -3.02
C ARG A 53 10.09 -6.56 -3.10
N ILE A 54 10.84 -6.56 -2.01
CA ILE A 54 12.11 -5.87 -1.88
C ILE A 54 13.23 -6.91 -1.89
N GLU A 55 14.21 -6.73 -2.75
CA GLU A 55 15.42 -7.53 -2.73
C GLU A 55 16.45 -6.85 -1.82
N ARG A 56 16.74 -7.47 -0.69
CA ARG A 56 17.72 -6.96 0.26
C ARG A 56 18.97 -7.84 0.28
N ALA A 57 20.12 -7.24 0.08
CA ALA A 57 21.39 -7.92 0.27
C ALA A 57 21.60 -8.21 1.76
N THR A 58 21.92 -9.45 2.11
CA THR A 58 22.28 -9.87 3.47
C THR A 58 23.66 -10.53 3.48
N ARG A 59 24.25 -10.73 4.67
CA ARG A 59 25.53 -11.45 4.80
C ARG A 59 25.52 -12.86 4.19
N ARG A 60 24.32 -13.44 3.99
CA ARG A 60 24.14 -14.80 3.46
C ARG A 60 23.67 -14.82 1.99
N GLY A 61 23.59 -13.65 1.33
CA GLY A 61 23.12 -13.50 -0.04
C GLY A 61 21.91 -12.57 -0.14
N VAL A 62 21.33 -12.49 -1.34
CA VAL A 62 20.12 -11.69 -1.58
C VAL A 62 18.90 -12.40 -1.01
N VAL A 63 18.15 -11.71 -0.16
CA VAL A 63 16.88 -12.19 0.40
C VAL A 63 15.75 -11.38 -0.21
N ARG A 64 14.73 -12.07 -0.70
CA ARG A 64 13.49 -11.46 -1.18
C ARG A 64 12.50 -11.37 -0.03
N ILE A 65 12.18 -10.16 0.37
CA ILE A 65 11.20 -9.87 1.42
C ILE A 65 9.95 -9.34 0.75
N SER A 66 8.78 -9.88 1.14
CA SER A 66 7.50 -9.37 0.67
C SER A 66 6.77 -8.72 1.84
N GLU A 67 6.58 -7.42 1.76
CA GLU A 67 5.92 -6.62 2.78
C GLU A 67 4.61 -6.03 2.24
N PRO A 68 3.56 -5.91 3.08
CA PRO A 68 2.33 -5.24 2.66
C PRO A 68 2.60 -3.75 2.41
N LEU A 69 2.05 -3.18 1.34
CA LEU A 69 2.11 -1.74 1.09
C LEU A 69 1.41 -0.96 2.20
N PHE A 70 0.29 -1.51 2.71
CA PHE A 70 -0.44 -0.95 3.84
C PHE A 70 -0.42 -1.96 4.99
N PRO A 71 0.51 -1.85 5.95
CA PRO A 71 0.56 -2.75 7.10
C PRO A 71 -0.76 -2.75 7.88
N CYS A 72 -1.29 -3.94 8.14
CA CYS A 72 -2.56 -4.16 8.83
C CYS A 72 -3.82 -3.72 8.06
N TYR A 73 -3.77 -3.43 6.76
CA TYR A 73 -4.94 -3.06 5.97
C TYR A 73 -5.05 -3.89 4.70
N ILE A 74 -6.29 -4.23 4.34
CA ILE A 74 -6.66 -4.90 3.09
C ILE A 74 -7.92 -4.27 2.52
N PHE A 75 -8.07 -4.33 1.20
CA PHE A 75 -9.25 -3.84 0.50
C PHE A 75 -10.10 -5.01 0.04
N PHE A 76 -11.41 -4.86 0.11
CA PHE A 76 -12.34 -5.89 -0.35
C PHE A 76 -13.58 -5.26 -0.96
N ARG A 77 -14.21 -5.98 -1.89
CA ARG A 77 -15.43 -5.54 -2.60
C ARG A 77 -16.60 -6.41 -2.22
N CYS A 78 -17.68 -5.80 -1.76
CA CYS A 78 -18.92 -6.51 -1.44
C CYS A 78 -20.14 -5.58 -1.32
N LEU A 79 -21.31 -6.18 -1.14
CA LEU A 79 -22.48 -5.54 -0.57
C LEU A 79 -22.31 -5.54 0.96
N ILE A 80 -21.94 -4.39 1.53
CA ILE A 80 -21.49 -4.31 2.93
C ILE A 80 -22.60 -4.70 3.91
N GLU A 81 -23.85 -4.35 3.62
CA GLU A 81 -24.99 -4.62 4.48
C GLU A 81 -25.22 -6.12 4.68
N GLU A 82 -24.98 -6.91 3.64
CA GLU A 82 -25.15 -8.35 3.68
C GLU A 82 -23.99 -9.06 4.38
N LYS A 83 -22.76 -8.59 4.13
CA LYS A 83 -21.52 -9.32 4.48
C LYS A 83 -20.78 -8.80 5.70
N LEU A 84 -21.17 -7.65 6.25
CA LEU A 84 -20.45 -6.99 7.36
C LEU A 84 -20.20 -7.91 8.55
N ASN A 85 -21.20 -8.65 9.00
CA ASN A 85 -21.09 -9.51 10.17
C ASN A 85 -20.18 -10.73 9.92
N GLU A 86 -20.21 -11.29 8.72
CA GLU A 86 -19.36 -12.40 8.32
C GLU A 86 -17.90 -11.93 8.23
N ILE A 87 -17.67 -10.75 7.64
CA ILE A 87 -16.35 -10.16 7.51
C ILE A 87 -15.74 -9.88 8.88
N LYS A 88 -16.48 -9.27 9.81
CA LYS A 88 -16.01 -8.99 11.17
C LYS A 88 -15.64 -10.26 11.96
N ARG A 89 -16.24 -11.39 11.64
CA ARG A 89 -15.97 -12.69 12.28
C ARG A 89 -14.87 -13.48 11.57
N THR A 90 -14.41 -13.01 10.42
CA THR A 90 -13.39 -13.70 9.65
C THR A 90 -12.05 -13.68 10.38
N SER A 91 -11.41 -14.86 10.48
CA SER A 91 -10.10 -14.97 11.11
C SER A 91 -9.05 -14.12 10.36
N GLY A 92 -8.28 -13.35 11.11
CA GLY A 92 -7.31 -12.39 10.58
C GLY A 92 -7.84 -10.97 10.48
N VAL A 93 -9.15 -10.76 10.38
CA VAL A 93 -9.77 -9.44 10.42
C VAL A 93 -9.87 -8.96 11.87
N SER A 94 -9.52 -7.71 12.11
CA SER A 94 -9.72 -7.04 13.41
C SER A 94 -11.00 -6.23 13.40
N THR A 95 -11.21 -5.40 12.38
CA THR A 95 -12.43 -4.61 12.20
C THR A 95 -12.55 -4.15 10.74
N VAL A 96 -13.73 -3.73 10.35
CA VAL A 96 -13.94 -2.97 9.11
C VAL A 96 -13.74 -1.49 9.44
N VAL A 97 -12.97 -0.78 8.63
CA VAL A 97 -12.70 0.65 8.84
C VAL A 97 -14.03 1.43 8.79
N HIS A 98 -14.27 2.22 9.82
CA HIS A 98 -15.47 3.04 9.93
C HIS A 98 -15.14 4.35 10.64
N PHE A 99 -15.88 5.40 10.30
CA PHE A 99 -15.82 6.70 10.94
C PHE A 99 -17.19 6.95 11.61
N ALA A 100 -17.19 7.00 12.94
CA ALA A 100 -18.40 7.02 13.73
C ALA A 100 -19.33 5.83 13.34
N HIS A 101 -20.45 6.12 12.68
CA HIS A 101 -21.44 5.11 12.27
C HIS A 101 -21.41 4.79 10.76
N ARG A 102 -20.47 5.35 10.01
CA ARG A 102 -20.38 5.18 8.56
C ARG A 102 -19.16 4.35 8.17
N ILE A 103 -19.36 3.37 7.30
CA ILE A 103 -18.31 2.62 6.66
C ILE A 103 -18.06 3.30 5.30
N PRO A 104 -16.90 3.96 5.09
CA PRO A 104 -16.64 4.69 3.86
C PRO A 104 -16.49 3.73 2.68
N LYS A 105 -17.11 4.06 1.56
CA LYS A 105 -16.89 3.43 0.27
C LYS A 105 -15.62 4.03 -0.34
N ILE A 106 -14.79 3.20 -0.93
CA ILE A 106 -13.61 3.61 -1.70
C ILE A 106 -14.04 3.64 -3.16
N ALA A 107 -13.71 4.70 -3.88
CA ALA A 107 -14.03 4.79 -5.30
C ALA A 107 -13.31 3.70 -6.11
N ASP A 108 -13.99 3.12 -7.09
CA ASP A 108 -13.41 2.08 -7.94
C ASP A 108 -12.13 2.59 -8.63
N SER A 109 -12.11 3.85 -9.09
CA SER A 109 -10.95 4.48 -9.71
C SER A 109 -9.69 4.44 -8.84
N VAL A 110 -9.84 4.63 -7.51
CA VAL A 110 -8.71 4.58 -6.56
C VAL A 110 -8.08 3.19 -6.52
N ILE A 111 -8.89 2.16 -6.53
CA ILE A 111 -8.39 0.77 -6.53
C ILE A 111 -7.84 0.39 -7.90
N GLU A 112 -8.43 0.88 -8.98
CA GLU A 112 -7.96 0.63 -10.35
C GLU A 112 -6.60 1.29 -10.58
N GLU A 113 -6.43 2.57 -10.24
CA GLU A 113 -5.14 3.27 -10.29
C GLU A 113 -4.07 2.54 -9.45
N LEU A 114 -4.47 2.05 -8.26
CA LEU A 114 -3.57 1.27 -7.44
C LEU A 114 -3.19 -0.05 -8.11
N LYS A 115 -4.14 -0.77 -8.70
CA LYS A 115 -3.90 -2.01 -9.44
C LYS A 115 -2.99 -1.80 -10.65
N GLU A 116 -3.13 -0.68 -11.36
CA GLU A 116 -2.27 -0.32 -12.48
C GLU A 116 -0.81 -0.20 -12.06
N CYS A 117 -0.51 0.42 -10.91
CA CYS A 117 0.85 0.48 -10.36
C CYS A 117 1.45 -0.91 -10.10
N PHE A 118 0.61 -1.92 -9.94
CA PHE A 118 1.01 -3.32 -9.71
C PHE A 118 0.87 -4.20 -10.96
N GLU A 119 0.79 -3.59 -12.16
CA GLU A 119 0.65 -4.29 -13.45
C GLU A 119 -0.52 -5.30 -13.44
N GLY A 120 -1.61 -4.98 -12.76
CA GLY A 120 -2.77 -5.84 -12.59
C GLY A 120 -2.60 -6.99 -11.57
N GLY A 121 -1.42 -7.08 -10.92
CA GLY A 121 -1.14 -8.04 -9.86
C GLY A 121 -1.36 -7.49 -8.45
N GLU A 122 -0.84 -8.18 -7.45
CA GLU A 122 -0.85 -7.73 -6.05
C GLU A 122 0.57 -7.51 -5.50
N THR A 123 1.58 -7.75 -6.31
CA THR A 123 2.97 -7.65 -5.86
C THR A 123 3.77 -6.84 -6.87
N MET A 124 4.33 -5.75 -6.41
CA MET A 124 5.28 -4.94 -7.17
C MET A 124 6.70 -5.24 -6.66
N THR A 125 7.63 -5.51 -7.57
CA THR A 125 9.04 -5.69 -7.21
C THR A 125 9.72 -4.32 -7.23
N VAL A 126 10.27 -3.94 -6.10
CA VAL A 126 11.08 -2.74 -5.96
C VAL A 126 12.54 -3.17 -5.99
N GLU A 127 13.24 -2.75 -7.01
CA GLU A 127 14.70 -2.92 -7.06
C GLU A 127 15.33 -1.77 -6.27
N ASP A 128 15.69 -2.05 -5.03
CA ASP A 128 16.41 -1.12 -4.16
C ASP A 128 17.92 -1.24 -4.48
N ARG A 129 18.27 -0.96 -5.73
CA ARG A 129 19.65 -1.00 -6.19
C ARG A 129 20.17 0.41 -6.30
N LEU A 130 21.17 0.70 -5.46
CA LEU A 130 21.96 1.92 -5.57
C LEU A 130 22.64 1.97 -6.93
N SER A 131 22.53 3.10 -7.59
CA SER A 131 23.16 3.37 -8.87
C SER A 131 24.05 4.62 -8.77
N PRO A 132 25.15 4.68 -9.54
CA PRO A 132 25.95 5.90 -9.62
C PRO A 132 25.07 7.08 -10.05
N GLY A 133 25.15 8.19 -9.31
CA GLY A 133 24.34 9.39 -9.51
C GLY A 133 23.15 9.51 -8.57
N ASP A 134 22.78 8.45 -7.85
CA ASP A 134 21.69 8.52 -6.88
C ASP A 134 22.03 9.46 -5.74
N GLU A 135 21.05 10.25 -5.33
CA GLU A 135 21.12 11.05 -4.11
C GLU A 135 20.69 10.19 -2.92
N VAL A 136 21.55 10.15 -1.91
CA VAL A 136 21.36 9.30 -0.73
C VAL A 136 21.59 10.06 0.56
N VAL A 137 20.99 9.57 1.63
CA VAL A 137 21.28 10.01 3.00
C VAL A 137 22.04 8.88 3.71
N VAL A 138 23.14 9.22 4.35
CA VAL A 138 23.87 8.27 5.20
C VAL A 138 23.11 8.11 6.51
N ALA A 139 22.62 6.90 6.80
CA ALA A 139 21.79 6.62 7.98
C ALA A 139 22.63 6.32 9.22
N GLU A 140 23.84 5.74 9.03
CA GLU A 140 24.67 5.25 10.14
C GLU A 140 26.15 5.62 9.95
N GLY A 141 26.89 5.67 11.07
CA GLY A 141 28.33 5.92 11.10
C GLY A 141 28.71 7.40 11.28
N ALA A 142 29.98 7.71 10.97
CA ALA A 142 30.54 9.05 11.20
C ALA A 142 29.89 10.16 10.34
N PHE A 143 29.24 9.79 9.25
CA PHE A 143 28.58 10.71 8.32
C PHE A 143 27.06 10.65 8.40
N SER A 144 26.51 10.09 9.46
CA SER A 144 25.07 9.95 9.66
C SER A 144 24.34 11.28 9.53
N GLY A 145 23.24 11.29 8.76
CA GLY A 145 22.42 12.47 8.47
C GLY A 145 22.92 13.33 7.31
N MET A 146 24.08 13.04 6.73
CA MET A 146 24.62 13.79 5.59
C MET A 146 24.03 13.28 4.28
N ARG A 147 23.70 14.21 3.38
CA ARG A 147 23.36 13.91 1.97
C ARG A 147 24.62 13.68 1.18
N ALA A 148 24.54 12.76 0.22
CA ALA A 148 25.64 12.40 -0.62
C ALA A 148 25.15 11.93 -2.00
N PHE A 149 26.03 11.95 -3.00
CA PHE A 149 25.78 11.34 -4.30
C PHE A 149 26.57 10.04 -4.41
N VAL A 150 25.93 8.99 -4.90
CA VAL A 150 26.60 7.72 -5.18
C VAL A 150 27.57 7.89 -6.34
N LEU A 151 28.85 7.68 -6.11
CA LEU A 151 29.87 7.66 -7.16
C LEU A 151 30.04 6.28 -7.75
N ARG A 152 30.06 5.25 -6.89
CA ARG A 152 30.31 3.88 -7.30
C ARG A 152 29.73 2.89 -6.28
N VAL A 153 29.08 1.86 -6.78
CA VAL A 153 28.63 0.72 -5.98
C VAL A 153 29.65 -0.42 -6.10
N MET A 154 30.03 -1.01 -4.98
CA MET A 154 30.97 -2.12 -4.89
C MET A 154 30.30 -3.34 -4.24
N PRO A 155 29.47 -4.08 -4.98
CA PRO A 155 28.63 -5.15 -4.40
C PRO A 155 29.43 -6.25 -3.71
N ALA A 156 30.59 -6.62 -4.30
CA ALA A 156 31.46 -7.66 -3.74
C ALA A 156 32.01 -7.32 -2.34
N ARG A 157 32.11 -6.03 -2.02
CA ARG A 157 32.58 -5.54 -0.72
C ARG A 157 31.44 -5.03 0.16
N ARG A 158 30.22 -4.96 -0.40
CA ARG A 158 29.04 -4.37 0.26
C ARG A 158 29.30 -2.92 0.70
N ARG A 159 30.03 -2.18 -0.13
CA ARG A 159 30.42 -0.80 0.10
C ARG A 159 29.94 0.06 -1.06
N VAL A 160 29.64 1.29 -0.73
CA VAL A 160 29.29 2.33 -1.69
C VAL A 160 30.25 3.49 -1.49
N GLN A 161 30.83 3.95 -2.59
CA GLN A 161 31.59 5.19 -2.58
C GLN A 161 30.61 6.33 -2.84
N VAL A 162 30.55 7.25 -1.93
CA VAL A 162 29.66 8.42 -1.99
C VAL A 162 30.47 9.72 -1.97
N LEU A 163 29.93 10.75 -2.58
CA LEU A 163 30.48 12.10 -2.54
C LEU A 163 29.69 12.90 -1.52
N LEU A 164 30.34 13.23 -0.41
CA LEU A 164 29.79 14.06 0.65
C LEU A 164 30.25 15.50 0.51
N ASP A 165 29.44 16.45 0.90
CA ASP A 165 29.90 17.83 1.11
C ASP A 165 30.31 17.98 2.60
N VAL A 166 31.61 18.04 2.83
CA VAL A 166 32.17 18.25 4.17
C VAL A 166 32.72 19.66 4.24
N LEU A 167 32.00 20.55 4.93
CA LEU A 167 32.40 21.98 5.11
C LEU A 167 32.66 22.71 3.77
N GLY A 168 31.78 22.49 2.78
CA GLY A 168 31.90 23.09 1.45
C GLY A 168 32.97 22.46 0.55
N ARG A 169 33.44 21.25 0.92
CA ARG A 169 34.41 20.50 0.12
C ARG A 169 33.85 19.15 -0.27
N PRO A 170 33.73 18.85 -1.59
CA PRO A 170 33.32 17.53 -2.04
C PRO A 170 34.36 16.48 -1.65
N THR A 171 33.98 15.57 -0.78
CA THR A 171 34.89 14.58 -0.20
C THR A 171 34.35 13.18 -0.50
N PRO A 172 35.09 12.33 -1.24
CA PRO A 172 34.70 10.95 -1.46
C PRO A 172 34.90 10.14 -0.18
N ALA A 173 33.89 9.34 0.18
CA ALA A 173 33.95 8.42 1.33
C ALA A 173 33.39 7.06 0.93
N GLU A 174 33.87 6.00 1.58
CA GLU A 174 33.30 4.67 1.45
C GLU A 174 32.45 4.37 2.69
N VAL A 175 31.18 4.05 2.44
CA VAL A 175 30.21 3.69 3.49
C VAL A 175 29.66 2.28 3.23
N ASP A 176 29.05 1.66 4.23
CA ASP A 176 28.38 0.39 4.06
C ASP A 176 27.10 0.58 3.20
N GLU A 177 26.84 -0.35 2.28
CA GLU A 177 25.67 -0.29 1.40
C GLU A 177 24.35 -0.23 2.18
N ASN A 178 24.28 -0.86 3.36
CA ASN A 178 23.08 -0.82 4.19
C ASN A 178 22.96 0.45 5.04
N SER A 179 24.00 1.28 5.10
CA SER A 179 23.96 2.54 5.84
C SER A 179 23.60 3.75 4.99
N VAL A 180 23.18 3.55 3.74
CA VAL A 180 22.68 4.61 2.87
C VAL A 180 21.24 4.37 2.50
N ILE A 181 20.47 5.44 2.45
CA ILE A 181 19.04 5.45 2.06
C ILE A 181 18.92 6.35 0.84
N ILE A 182 18.33 5.85 -0.23
CA ILE A 182 18.07 6.64 -1.44
C ILE A 182 17.04 7.73 -1.10
N GLU A 183 17.42 8.99 -1.30
CA GLU A 183 16.49 10.10 -1.11
C GLU A 183 15.52 10.11 -2.30
N GLY A 184 14.26 9.80 -2.04
CA GLY A 184 13.24 9.72 -3.09
C GLY A 184 12.65 8.34 -3.31
N ASN A 185 13.19 7.28 -2.73
CA ASN A 185 12.56 5.96 -2.66
C ASN A 185 11.53 5.87 -1.51
N ASP A 186 10.88 6.99 -1.21
CA ASP A 186 9.72 6.95 -0.34
C ASP A 186 8.61 6.16 -1.06
N VAL A 187 7.90 5.31 -0.33
CA VAL A 187 6.74 4.57 -0.85
C VAL A 187 5.76 5.50 -1.57
N ALA A 188 5.69 6.77 -1.13
CA ALA A 188 4.92 7.84 -1.77
C ALA A 188 5.37 8.16 -3.21
N ASN A 189 6.63 7.95 -3.56
CA ASN A 189 7.15 8.18 -4.92
C ASN A 189 6.97 6.95 -5.81
N LEU A 190 6.93 5.76 -5.21
CA LEU A 190 6.65 4.50 -5.92
C LEU A 190 5.18 4.39 -6.32
N VAL A 191 4.30 5.00 -5.55
CA VAL A 191 2.86 5.04 -5.82
C VAL A 191 2.41 6.50 -5.73
N PRO A 192 2.44 7.27 -6.84
CA PRO A 192 2.13 8.71 -6.86
C PRO A 192 0.81 9.08 -6.16
N MET A 193 -0.14 8.17 -6.17
CA MET A 193 -1.43 8.34 -5.50
C MET A 193 -1.32 8.41 -3.97
N LEU A 194 -0.28 7.81 -3.36
CA LEU A 194 -0.05 7.91 -1.91
C LEU A 194 0.47 9.29 -1.50
N ALA A 195 1.02 10.05 -2.43
CA ALA A 195 1.44 11.44 -2.23
C ALA A 195 0.25 12.42 -2.30
N ALA A 196 -0.93 11.98 -2.77
CA ALA A 196 -2.09 12.84 -2.86
C ALA A 196 -2.63 13.19 -1.45
N PRO A 197 -2.87 14.48 -1.15
CA PRO A 197 -3.28 14.94 0.18
C PRO A 197 -4.61 14.34 0.66
N SER A 198 -5.41 13.79 -0.24
CA SER A 198 -6.69 13.13 0.07
C SER A 198 -6.54 11.82 0.85
N LEU A 199 -5.43 11.09 0.70
CA LEU A 199 -5.18 9.82 1.40
C LEU A 199 -4.36 9.99 2.69
N GLN A 200 -3.49 11.01 2.76
CA GLN A 200 -2.74 11.31 3.97
C GLN A 200 -3.67 11.68 5.14
N ASN A 201 -4.78 12.35 4.88
CA ASN A 201 -5.78 12.67 5.90
C ASN A 201 -6.63 11.46 6.32
N ALA A 202 -6.75 10.43 5.49
CA ALA A 202 -7.48 9.21 5.82
C ALA A 202 -6.66 8.29 6.75
N VAL A 203 -5.33 8.34 6.68
CA VAL A 203 -4.42 7.51 7.50
C VAL A 203 -4.01 8.23 8.79
N ALA A 204 -3.89 9.56 8.78
CA ALA A 204 -3.49 10.36 9.95
C ALA A 204 -4.59 10.52 11.02
N GLY A 205 -5.83 10.18 10.71
CA GLY A 205 -6.97 10.26 11.63
C GLY A 205 -7.18 9.03 12.52
N VAL A 206 -6.27 8.07 12.53
CA VAL A 206 -6.36 6.83 13.32
C VAL A 206 -5.21 6.81 14.34
N GLY A 207 -5.18 7.82 15.21
CA GLY A 207 -4.37 7.86 16.42
C GLY A 207 -5.23 7.62 17.65
#